data_7a598cd5c1ffd2d7f2363ad864c31101
#
_entry.id   7a598cd5c1ffd2d7f2363ad864c31101
#
_cell.length_a   1.000
_cell.length_b   1.000
_cell.length_c   1.000
_cell.angle_alpha   90.00
_cell.angle_beta   90.00
_cell.angle_gamma   90.00
#
_symmetry.space_group_name_H-M   'P 1'
#
loop_
_entity.id
_entity.type
_entity.pdbx_description
1 polymer ?
#
loop_
_entity_poly.entity_id
_entity_poly.type
_entity_poly.pdbx_seq_one_letter_code
_entity_poly.pdbx_strand_id
1 'polypeptide(L)'
;STASFMDITVKGIGGHGAYPATTKDPVVLASRIVTALQTLVARENDPFQPAVVTVGSIHGGTKHNIIPDEVTLQLTIRSYDAAQQQRLLDGIQRVAKGEAIAAGIPEALMPTFRMGAAAPPTLNDTPLATRLKALFEAKLGKARVVDLDPSMASEDFNIFGTEARIPSVIYWLGGVPQAKWDAAQKGGPAIPSLHNAGWAPDPAPTIATGVETMTAAAVMLMPGK
;
A
#
# COMPACT_ATOMS: atom_id res chain seq x y z
N SER A 1 5.08 -2.72 4.65
CA SER A 1 4.71 -3.61 3.51
C SER A 1 5.55 -3.28 2.28
N THR A 2 5.46 -4.15 1.23
CA THR A 2 5.79 -3.72 -0.13
C THR A 2 4.78 -2.68 -0.59
N ALA A 3 5.13 -1.85 -1.56
CA ALA A 3 4.17 -1.08 -2.34
C ALA A 3 4.57 -1.14 -3.80
N SER A 4 3.60 -1.40 -4.68
CA SER A 4 3.79 -1.28 -6.12
C SER A 4 2.60 -0.56 -6.72
N PHE A 5 2.88 0.22 -7.75
CA PHE A 5 1.87 0.86 -8.57
C PHE A 5 1.86 0.22 -9.95
N MET A 6 0.68 0.05 -10.53
CA MET A 6 0.53 -0.50 -11.86
C MET A 6 -0.59 0.25 -12.60
N ASP A 7 -0.32 0.63 -13.83
CA ASP A 7 -1.35 1.07 -14.74
C ASP A 7 -1.68 -0.07 -15.72
N ILE A 8 -2.98 -0.31 -15.94
CA ILE A 8 -3.48 -1.23 -16.95
C ILE A 8 -4.17 -0.41 -18.02
N THR A 9 -3.69 -0.46 -19.25
CA THR A 9 -4.40 0.08 -20.40
C THR A 9 -5.26 -1.00 -21.02
N VAL A 10 -6.56 -0.84 -20.91
CA VAL A 10 -7.60 -1.73 -21.46
C VAL A 10 -8.03 -1.15 -22.78
N LYS A 11 -7.58 -1.76 -23.87
CA LYS A 11 -7.88 -1.32 -25.24
C LYS A 11 -9.19 -1.93 -25.73
N GLY A 12 -9.85 -1.21 -26.62
CA GLY A 12 -11.07 -1.61 -27.29
C GLY A 12 -11.12 -1.19 -28.75
N ILE A 13 -12.31 -1.18 -29.31
CA ILE A 13 -12.63 -0.60 -30.61
C ILE A 13 -13.78 0.37 -30.36
N GLY A 14 -13.47 1.66 -30.42
CA GLY A 14 -14.42 2.72 -30.16
C GLY A 14 -15.46 2.87 -31.27
N GLY A 15 -16.49 3.66 -30.96
CA GLY A 15 -17.54 3.94 -31.94
C GLY A 15 -18.76 4.61 -31.34
N HIS A 16 -19.81 4.70 -32.17
CA HIS A 16 -21.06 5.30 -31.70
C HIS A 16 -21.84 4.36 -30.77
N GLY A 17 -22.23 4.85 -29.59
CA GLY A 17 -22.89 4.04 -28.54
C GLY A 17 -24.21 3.36 -29.01
N ALA A 18 -24.86 3.83 -30.09
CA ALA A 18 -26.01 3.17 -30.66
C ALA A 18 -25.69 1.97 -31.57
N TYR A 19 -24.39 1.75 -31.88
CA TYR A 19 -23.96 0.65 -32.76
C TYR A 19 -22.94 -0.26 -32.07
N PRO A 20 -23.25 -0.82 -30.88
CA PRO A 20 -22.28 -1.58 -30.07
C PRO A 20 -21.77 -2.84 -30.76
N ALA A 21 -22.51 -3.41 -31.71
CA ALA A 21 -22.11 -4.61 -32.45
C ALA A 21 -20.85 -4.40 -33.32
N THR A 22 -20.50 -3.16 -33.65
CA THR A 22 -19.33 -2.80 -34.46
C THR A 22 -18.12 -2.43 -33.58
N THR A 23 -18.25 -2.52 -32.26
CA THR A 23 -17.27 -2.05 -31.29
C THR A 23 -16.78 -3.16 -30.38
N LYS A 24 -15.73 -2.87 -29.61
CA LYS A 24 -15.29 -3.64 -28.45
C LYS A 24 -15.19 -2.65 -27.30
N ASP A 25 -16.15 -2.67 -26.40
CA ASP A 25 -16.29 -1.64 -25.37
C ASP A 25 -15.26 -1.84 -24.23
N PRO A 26 -14.23 -0.98 -24.14
CA PRO A 26 -13.22 -1.09 -23.08
C PRO A 26 -13.76 -0.64 -21.71
N VAL A 27 -14.85 0.12 -21.63
CA VAL A 27 -15.45 0.53 -20.36
C VAL A 27 -16.10 -0.68 -19.68
N VAL A 28 -16.85 -1.48 -20.44
CA VAL A 28 -17.43 -2.73 -19.95
C VAL A 28 -16.34 -3.72 -19.57
N LEU A 29 -15.31 -3.89 -20.40
CA LEU A 29 -14.19 -4.76 -20.10
C LEU A 29 -13.43 -4.34 -18.86
N ALA A 30 -13.11 -3.05 -18.71
CA ALA A 30 -12.44 -2.51 -17.53
C ALA A 30 -13.26 -2.75 -16.25
N SER A 31 -14.57 -2.58 -16.30
CA SER A 31 -15.48 -2.85 -15.17
C SER A 31 -15.45 -4.33 -14.74
N ARG A 32 -15.42 -5.25 -15.70
CA ARG A 32 -15.27 -6.69 -15.44
C ARG A 32 -13.91 -7.01 -14.81
N ILE A 33 -12.84 -6.43 -15.37
CA ILE A 33 -11.49 -6.59 -14.80
C ILE A 33 -11.46 -6.11 -13.35
N VAL A 34 -11.96 -4.92 -13.05
CA VAL A 34 -12.01 -4.38 -11.67
C VAL A 34 -12.71 -5.35 -10.70
N THR A 35 -13.84 -5.89 -11.12
CA THR A 35 -14.61 -6.86 -10.30
C THR A 35 -13.86 -8.17 -10.14
N ALA A 36 -13.30 -8.72 -11.22
CA ALA A 36 -12.57 -9.99 -11.21
C ALA A 36 -11.28 -9.92 -10.39
N LEU A 37 -10.57 -8.78 -10.41
CA LEU A 37 -9.36 -8.58 -9.60
C LEU A 37 -9.60 -8.75 -8.09
N GLN A 38 -10.83 -8.52 -7.59
CA GLN A 38 -11.15 -8.70 -6.18
C GLN A 38 -11.00 -10.16 -5.74
N THR A 39 -11.11 -11.12 -6.68
CA THR A 39 -10.97 -12.54 -6.37
C THR A 39 -9.53 -12.92 -5.98
N LEU A 40 -8.53 -12.17 -6.44
CA LEU A 40 -7.13 -12.42 -6.11
C LEU A 40 -6.90 -12.40 -4.59
N VAL A 41 -7.42 -11.39 -3.92
CA VAL A 41 -7.31 -11.29 -2.45
C VAL A 41 -8.36 -12.15 -1.75
N ALA A 42 -9.59 -12.15 -2.25
CA ALA A 42 -10.69 -12.82 -1.57
C ALA A 42 -10.71 -14.34 -1.73
N ARG A 43 -10.07 -14.93 -2.75
CA ARG A 43 -10.18 -16.36 -3.11
C ARG A 43 -8.86 -17.06 -3.42
N GLU A 44 -7.80 -16.33 -3.77
CA GLU A 44 -6.52 -16.92 -4.16
C GLU A 44 -5.40 -16.63 -3.15
N ASN A 45 -5.60 -15.64 -2.28
CA ASN A 45 -4.64 -15.30 -1.24
C ASN A 45 -4.90 -16.12 0.03
N ASP A 46 -3.83 -16.53 0.71
CA ASP A 46 -3.92 -17.12 2.04
C ASP A 46 -4.51 -16.06 3.01
N PRO A 47 -5.60 -16.35 3.72
CA PRO A 47 -6.24 -15.38 4.63
C PRO A 47 -5.35 -14.93 5.78
N PHE A 48 -4.29 -15.67 6.11
CA PHE A 48 -3.28 -15.31 7.11
C PHE A 48 -2.12 -14.46 6.55
N GLN A 49 -2.10 -14.23 5.23
CA GLN A 49 -1.11 -13.39 4.57
C GLN A 49 -1.77 -12.10 4.08
N PRO A 50 -1.60 -10.97 4.78
CA PRO A 50 -2.20 -9.71 4.37
C PRO A 50 -1.76 -9.29 2.97
N ALA A 51 -2.75 -8.94 2.14
CA ALA A 51 -2.55 -8.48 0.77
C ALA A 51 -3.58 -7.42 0.42
N VAL A 52 -3.19 -6.45 -0.40
CA VAL A 52 -4.08 -5.40 -0.92
C VAL A 52 -3.91 -5.29 -2.42
N VAL A 53 -5.03 -5.32 -3.13
CA VAL A 53 -5.14 -4.93 -4.54
C VAL A 53 -6.26 -3.91 -4.66
N THR A 54 -5.91 -2.66 -4.88
CA THR A 54 -6.88 -1.57 -5.00
C THR A 54 -6.79 -0.94 -6.37
N VAL A 55 -7.91 -0.87 -7.08
CA VAL A 55 -8.06 -0.01 -8.26
C VAL A 55 -8.45 1.38 -7.76
N GLY A 56 -7.50 2.29 -7.73
CA GLY A 56 -7.67 3.64 -7.18
C GLY A 56 -8.33 4.61 -8.17
N SER A 57 -8.21 4.33 -9.47
CA SER A 57 -8.86 5.17 -10.48
C SER A 57 -9.19 4.41 -11.76
N ILE A 58 -10.20 4.89 -12.47
CA ILE A 58 -10.64 4.43 -13.79
C ILE A 58 -10.82 5.67 -14.66
N HIS A 59 -10.10 5.73 -15.77
CA HIS A 59 -10.16 6.86 -16.70
C HIS A 59 -10.45 6.36 -18.12
N GLY A 60 -11.51 6.85 -18.73
CA GLY A 60 -11.87 6.54 -20.12
C GLY A 60 -13.20 7.15 -20.52
N GLY A 61 -13.30 7.43 -21.82
CA GLY A 61 -14.48 8.07 -22.39
C GLY A 61 -14.58 9.57 -22.12
N THR A 62 -15.27 10.29 -23.02
CA THR A 62 -15.45 11.75 -22.93
C THR A 62 -16.91 12.17 -23.15
N LYS A 63 -17.73 11.33 -23.76
CA LYS A 63 -19.12 11.59 -24.12
C LYS A 63 -19.99 10.37 -23.86
N HIS A 64 -21.21 10.60 -23.41
CA HIS A 64 -22.19 9.57 -23.06
C HIS A 64 -22.65 8.69 -24.22
N ASN A 65 -22.46 9.12 -25.46
CA ASN A 65 -22.88 8.40 -26.67
C ASN A 65 -21.70 7.90 -27.53
N ILE A 66 -20.48 7.91 -27.00
CA ILE A 66 -19.27 7.44 -27.67
C ILE A 66 -18.61 6.37 -26.84
N ILE A 67 -18.39 5.19 -27.40
CA ILE A 67 -17.55 4.15 -26.85
C ILE A 67 -16.10 4.54 -27.13
N PRO A 68 -15.21 4.66 -26.11
CA PRO A 68 -13.82 5.05 -26.32
C PRO A 68 -12.98 3.91 -26.91
N ASP A 69 -11.76 4.24 -27.35
CA ASP A 69 -10.79 3.24 -27.80
C ASP A 69 -10.02 2.58 -26.65
N GLU A 70 -9.96 3.23 -25.48
CA GLU A 70 -9.25 2.70 -24.33
C GLU A 70 -9.79 3.22 -22.99
N VAL A 71 -9.46 2.48 -21.92
CA VAL A 71 -9.65 2.84 -20.51
C VAL A 71 -8.38 2.52 -19.78
N THR A 72 -7.93 3.43 -18.90
CA THR A 72 -6.80 3.21 -18.00
C THR A 72 -7.30 2.93 -16.58
N LEU A 73 -6.79 1.86 -15.98
CA LEU A 73 -6.95 1.54 -14.56
C LEU A 73 -5.63 1.83 -13.85
N GLN A 74 -5.69 2.47 -12.69
CA GLN A 74 -4.51 2.70 -11.84
C GLN A 74 -4.66 1.94 -10.54
N LEU A 75 -3.66 1.11 -10.24
CA LEU A 75 -3.69 0.19 -9.13
C LEU A 75 -2.58 0.45 -8.11
N THR A 76 -2.86 0.19 -6.84
CA THR A 76 -1.85 -0.03 -5.80
C THR A 76 -1.94 -1.47 -5.32
N ILE A 77 -0.78 -2.10 -5.18
CA ILE A 77 -0.61 -3.49 -4.74
C ILE A 77 0.30 -3.50 -3.53
N ARG A 78 -0.10 -4.18 -2.44
CA ARG A 78 0.67 -4.27 -1.21
C ARG A 78 0.69 -5.70 -0.67
N SER A 79 1.82 -6.08 -0.09
CA SER A 79 2.01 -7.36 0.60
C SER A 79 3.12 -7.23 1.64
N TYR A 80 3.40 -8.30 2.41
CA TYR A 80 4.50 -8.27 3.36
C TYR A 80 5.78 -8.93 2.85
N ASP A 81 5.71 -9.68 1.77
CA ASP A 81 6.89 -10.30 1.16
C ASP A 81 6.91 -10.18 -0.36
N ALA A 82 8.11 -10.29 -0.95
CA ALA A 82 8.33 -10.13 -2.38
C ALA A 82 7.70 -11.27 -3.21
N ALA A 83 7.64 -12.49 -2.68
CA ALA A 83 7.06 -13.62 -3.42
C ALA A 83 5.54 -13.49 -3.52
N GLN A 84 4.87 -13.05 -2.44
CA GLN A 84 3.45 -12.73 -2.47
C GLN A 84 3.17 -11.57 -3.43
N GLN A 85 4.01 -10.52 -3.39
CA GLN A 85 3.90 -9.39 -4.32
C GLN A 85 3.94 -9.87 -5.78
N GLN A 86 4.89 -10.73 -6.14
CA GLN A 86 4.99 -11.25 -7.49
C GLN A 86 3.76 -12.08 -7.88
N ARG A 87 3.25 -12.95 -6.98
CA ARG A 87 2.02 -13.70 -7.23
C ARG A 87 0.82 -12.79 -7.51
N LEU A 88 0.69 -11.67 -6.79
CA LEU A 88 -0.37 -10.69 -7.04
C LEU A 88 -0.21 -10.01 -8.40
N LEU A 89 1.01 -9.61 -8.77
CA LEU A 89 1.29 -8.99 -10.07
C LEU A 89 0.99 -9.93 -11.23
N ASP A 90 1.41 -11.19 -11.13
CA ASP A 90 1.12 -12.22 -12.13
C ASP A 90 -0.39 -12.52 -12.20
N GLY A 91 -1.05 -12.58 -11.05
CA GLY A 91 -2.49 -12.76 -10.93
C GLY A 91 -3.28 -11.63 -11.61
N ILE A 92 -2.88 -10.38 -11.40
CA ILE A 92 -3.50 -9.21 -12.05
C ILE A 92 -3.40 -9.33 -13.57
N GLN A 93 -2.21 -9.66 -14.10
CA GLN A 93 -2.01 -9.81 -15.54
C GLN A 93 -2.85 -10.96 -16.11
N ARG A 94 -2.87 -12.10 -15.42
CA ARG A 94 -3.66 -13.29 -15.80
C ARG A 94 -5.15 -12.97 -15.84
N VAL A 95 -5.69 -12.34 -14.82
CA VAL A 95 -7.11 -11.97 -14.74
C VAL A 95 -7.48 -11.00 -15.84
N ALA A 96 -6.71 -9.91 -16.02
CA ALA A 96 -7.01 -8.90 -17.03
C ALA A 96 -6.98 -9.49 -18.46
N LYS A 97 -5.99 -10.34 -18.77
CA LYS A 97 -5.93 -11.05 -20.06
C LYS A 97 -7.07 -12.04 -20.21
N GLY A 98 -7.42 -12.78 -19.15
CA GLY A 98 -8.54 -13.73 -19.17
C GLY A 98 -9.87 -13.04 -19.47
N GLU A 99 -10.15 -11.91 -18.83
CA GLU A 99 -11.36 -11.10 -19.11
C GLU A 99 -11.38 -10.56 -20.53
N ALA A 100 -10.23 -10.14 -21.07
CA ALA A 100 -10.12 -9.68 -22.46
C ALA A 100 -10.40 -10.81 -23.45
N ILE A 101 -9.87 -12.01 -23.23
CA ILE A 101 -10.17 -13.20 -24.03
C ILE A 101 -11.67 -13.51 -23.98
N ALA A 102 -12.27 -13.54 -22.78
CA ALA A 102 -13.69 -13.80 -22.61
C ALA A 102 -14.59 -12.75 -23.27
N ALA A 103 -14.09 -11.49 -23.41
CA ALA A 103 -14.77 -10.42 -24.13
C ALA A 103 -14.54 -10.45 -25.65
N GLY A 104 -13.74 -11.41 -26.16
CA GLY A 104 -13.40 -11.52 -27.58
C GLY A 104 -12.56 -10.35 -28.09
N ILE A 105 -11.65 -9.84 -27.27
CA ILE A 105 -10.69 -8.80 -27.66
C ILE A 105 -9.64 -9.43 -28.60
N PRO A 106 -9.33 -8.82 -29.75
CA PRO A 106 -8.27 -9.27 -30.62
C PRO A 106 -6.90 -9.25 -29.93
N GLU A 107 -6.00 -10.18 -30.28
CA GLU A 107 -4.65 -10.30 -29.70
C GLU A 107 -3.89 -8.97 -29.72
N ALA A 108 -3.99 -8.21 -30.81
CA ALA A 108 -3.33 -6.91 -30.95
C ALA A 108 -3.83 -5.82 -29.96
N LEU A 109 -4.99 -6.05 -29.33
CA LEU A 109 -5.62 -5.12 -28.39
C LEU A 109 -5.65 -5.67 -26.94
N MET A 110 -4.89 -6.72 -26.64
CA MET A 110 -4.80 -7.24 -25.28
C MET A 110 -4.34 -6.16 -24.29
N PRO A 111 -4.80 -6.22 -23.05
CA PRO A 111 -4.40 -5.27 -22.01
C PRO A 111 -2.88 -5.19 -21.88
N THR A 112 -2.38 -3.96 -21.75
CA THR A 112 -0.95 -3.69 -21.50
C THR A 112 -0.75 -3.18 -20.09
N PHE A 113 0.43 -3.45 -19.52
CA PHE A 113 0.75 -3.20 -18.12
C PHE A 113 1.99 -2.33 -18.04
N ARG A 114 1.91 -1.26 -17.26
CA ARG A 114 3.05 -0.39 -16.94
C ARG A 114 3.26 -0.37 -15.44
N MET A 115 4.42 -0.85 -15.00
CA MET A 115 4.81 -0.73 -13.60
C MET A 115 5.24 0.72 -13.31
N GLY A 116 4.72 1.26 -12.23
CA GLY A 116 5.16 2.51 -11.64
C GLY A 116 6.23 2.31 -10.58
N ALA A 117 6.30 3.23 -9.62
CA ALA A 117 7.21 3.11 -8.49
C ALA A 117 6.91 1.86 -7.67
N ALA A 118 7.96 1.26 -7.13
CA ALA A 118 7.87 0.13 -6.22
C ALA A 118 8.80 0.34 -5.03
N ALA A 119 8.37 -0.08 -3.84
CA ALA A 119 9.18 -0.10 -2.65
C ALA A 119 9.16 -1.52 -2.05
N PRO A 120 10.32 -2.09 -1.73
CA PRO A 120 10.40 -3.36 -1.02
C PRO A 120 9.84 -3.23 0.40
N PRO A 121 9.61 -4.34 1.12
CA PRO A 121 9.07 -4.28 2.47
C PRO A 121 10.12 -3.69 3.44
N THR A 122 9.69 -2.81 4.33
CA THR A 122 10.52 -2.36 5.45
C THR A 122 10.46 -3.42 6.54
N LEU A 123 11.55 -4.13 6.73
CA LEU A 123 11.70 -5.15 7.76
C LEU A 123 12.73 -4.65 8.79
N ASN A 124 12.33 -4.56 10.03
CA ASN A 124 13.23 -4.24 11.12
C ASN A 124 14.21 -5.38 11.38
N ASP A 125 15.49 -5.07 11.52
CA ASP A 125 16.48 -6.04 12.02
C ASP A 125 16.11 -6.48 13.43
N THR A 126 15.81 -7.75 13.60
CA THR A 126 15.25 -8.28 14.86
C THR A 126 16.20 -8.12 16.05
N PRO A 127 17.50 -8.42 15.94
CA PRO A 127 18.45 -8.18 17.05
C PRO A 127 18.51 -6.71 17.44
N LEU A 128 18.58 -5.79 16.49
CA LEU A 128 18.65 -4.35 16.76
C LEU A 128 17.32 -3.84 17.34
N ALA A 129 16.18 -4.27 16.80
CA ALA A 129 14.85 -3.90 17.31
C ALA A 129 14.66 -4.35 18.77
N THR A 130 15.10 -5.56 19.12
CA THR A 130 15.04 -6.08 20.50
C THR A 130 15.89 -5.24 21.45
N ARG A 131 17.10 -4.86 21.05
CA ARG A 131 17.99 -4.00 21.85
C ARG A 131 17.40 -2.60 22.05
N LEU A 132 16.84 -1.99 21.00
CA LEU A 132 16.21 -0.67 21.07
C LEU A 132 14.96 -0.71 21.94
N LYS A 133 14.12 -1.75 21.80
CA LYS A 133 12.95 -1.92 22.67
C LYS A 133 13.34 -1.97 24.15
N ALA A 134 14.31 -2.79 24.52
CA ALA A 134 14.79 -2.86 25.89
C ALA A 134 15.35 -1.51 26.39
N LEU A 135 16.10 -0.79 25.55
CA LEU A 135 16.60 0.55 25.87
C LEU A 135 15.46 1.53 26.14
N PHE A 136 14.45 1.55 25.27
CA PHE A 136 13.31 2.46 25.40
C PHE A 136 12.43 2.11 26.61
N GLU A 137 12.23 0.82 26.89
CA GLU A 137 11.53 0.37 28.10
C GLU A 137 12.25 0.81 29.40
N ALA A 138 13.58 0.76 29.39
CA ALA A 138 14.38 1.23 30.54
C ALA A 138 14.33 2.75 30.72
N LYS A 139 14.23 3.50 29.62
CA LYS A 139 14.18 4.98 29.64
C LYS A 139 12.78 5.54 29.91
N LEU A 140 11.79 5.02 29.22
CA LEU A 140 10.43 5.55 29.22
C LEU A 140 9.46 4.79 30.12
N GLY A 141 9.85 3.58 30.58
CA GLY A 141 8.97 2.63 31.24
C GLY A 141 8.22 1.72 30.29
N LYS A 142 8.03 0.45 30.66
CA LYS A 142 7.39 -0.58 29.81
C LYS A 142 6.00 -0.19 29.29
N ALA A 143 5.22 0.52 30.09
CA ALA A 143 3.86 0.92 29.70
C ALA A 143 3.81 1.93 28.53
N ARG A 144 4.94 2.56 28.20
CA ARG A 144 5.04 3.54 27.11
C ARG A 144 5.68 2.96 25.85
N VAL A 145 6.11 1.72 25.87
CA VAL A 145 6.71 1.01 24.73
C VAL A 145 5.82 -0.16 24.38
N VAL A 146 5.15 -0.06 23.27
CA VAL A 146 4.13 -1.04 22.84
C VAL A 146 4.55 -1.73 21.56
N ASP A 147 4.21 -3.00 21.43
CA ASP A 147 4.30 -3.71 20.15
C ASP A 147 3.07 -3.35 19.33
N LEU A 148 3.29 -3.09 18.04
CA LEU A 148 2.24 -2.79 17.09
C LEU A 148 2.14 -3.91 16.06
N ASP A 149 0.93 -4.17 15.59
CA ASP A 149 0.72 -5.04 14.44
C ASP A 149 1.43 -4.48 13.20
N PRO A 150 1.88 -5.35 12.30
CA PRO A 150 2.49 -4.94 11.05
C PRO A 150 1.56 -4.01 10.26
N SER A 151 2.12 -2.93 9.71
CA SER A 151 1.36 -1.93 8.94
C SER A 151 1.45 -2.19 7.44
N MET A 152 0.33 -1.99 6.73
CA MET A 152 0.30 -1.98 5.26
C MET A 152 0.78 -0.64 4.67
N ALA A 153 1.18 0.33 5.49
CA ALA A 153 1.93 1.50 5.03
C ALA A 153 3.29 1.09 4.46
N SER A 154 3.79 1.84 3.51
CA SER A 154 5.09 1.62 2.88
C SER A 154 5.99 2.82 3.15
N GLU A 155 7.28 2.55 3.25
CA GLU A 155 8.35 3.51 3.53
C GLU A 155 9.57 3.22 2.65
N ASP A 156 10.33 4.25 2.30
CA ASP A 156 11.58 4.13 1.54
C ASP A 156 12.82 3.94 2.43
N PHE A 157 12.67 4.09 3.74
CA PHE A 157 13.73 3.85 4.73
C PHE A 157 14.36 2.45 4.64
N ASN A 158 13.62 1.46 4.13
CA ASN A 158 14.10 0.10 3.91
C ASN A 158 15.35 0.02 3.01
N ILE A 159 15.58 1.01 2.14
CA ILE A 159 16.75 1.08 1.25
C ILE A 159 18.06 1.00 2.05
N PHE A 160 18.12 1.60 3.24
CA PHE A 160 19.29 1.48 4.12
C PHE A 160 19.55 0.04 4.57
N GLY A 161 18.47 -0.72 4.85
CA GLY A 161 18.61 -2.14 5.24
C GLY A 161 18.92 -3.05 4.05
N THR A 162 18.25 -2.85 2.91
CA THR A 162 18.32 -3.74 1.75
C THR A 162 19.54 -3.45 0.87
N GLU A 163 19.74 -2.20 0.44
CA GLU A 163 20.80 -1.82 -0.48
C GLU A 163 22.14 -1.66 0.22
N ALA A 164 22.16 -0.96 1.35
CA ALA A 164 23.39 -0.76 2.11
C ALA A 164 23.74 -1.97 2.99
N ARG A 165 22.85 -2.94 3.16
CA ARG A 165 23.00 -4.13 4.03
C ARG A 165 23.37 -3.77 5.47
N ILE A 166 22.77 -2.71 5.99
CA ILE A 166 22.98 -2.21 7.35
C ILE A 166 21.81 -2.62 8.21
N PRO A 167 22.00 -3.21 9.41
CA PRO A 167 20.92 -3.43 10.37
C PRO A 167 20.17 -2.12 10.61
N SER A 168 18.88 -2.09 10.29
CA SER A 168 18.06 -0.89 10.35
C SER A 168 16.73 -1.16 11.05
N VAL A 169 16.24 -0.15 11.76
CA VAL A 169 14.97 -0.20 12.48
C VAL A 169 14.22 1.11 12.30
N ILE A 170 12.96 1.00 11.93
CA ILE A 170 11.99 2.09 12.01
C ILE A 170 11.00 1.80 13.14
N TYR A 171 10.63 2.81 13.90
CA TYR A 171 9.62 2.71 14.94
C TYR A 171 8.66 3.89 14.90
N TRP A 172 7.47 3.67 15.42
CA TRP A 172 6.45 4.71 15.50
C TRP A 172 6.62 5.52 16.77
N LEU A 173 6.50 6.83 16.64
CA LEU A 173 6.46 7.76 17.75
C LEU A 173 5.03 8.21 17.97
N GLY A 174 4.50 8.00 19.18
CA GLY A 174 3.15 8.42 19.54
C GLY A 174 3.00 9.95 19.49
N GLY A 175 2.01 10.41 18.73
CA GLY A 175 1.74 11.85 18.54
C GLY A 175 0.37 12.30 19.07
N VAL A 176 -0.45 11.38 19.60
CA VAL A 176 -1.80 11.71 20.09
C VAL A 176 -1.77 11.85 21.61
N PRO A 177 -2.27 12.96 22.18
CA PRO A 177 -2.41 13.10 23.63
C PRO A 177 -3.25 11.97 24.23
N GLN A 178 -2.82 11.40 25.36
CA GLN A 178 -3.50 10.27 26.00
C GLN A 178 -4.99 10.56 26.26
N ALA A 179 -5.31 11.77 26.70
CA ALA A 179 -6.70 12.16 26.96
C ALA A 179 -7.59 12.11 25.69
N LYS A 180 -7.04 12.47 24.53
CA LYS A 180 -7.77 12.38 23.25
C LYS A 180 -7.94 10.91 22.83
N TRP A 181 -6.89 10.10 23.00
CA TRP A 181 -6.94 8.67 22.75
C TRP A 181 -8.02 7.99 23.61
N ASP A 182 -7.99 8.22 24.92
CA ASP A 182 -8.93 7.65 25.87
C ASP A 182 -10.39 8.07 25.59
N ALA A 183 -10.59 9.33 25.19
CA ALA A 183 -11.90 9.82 24.79
C ALA A 183 -12.42 9.10 23.55
N ALA A 184 -11.59 8.91 22.53
CA ALA A 184 -11.96 8.21 21.30
C ALA A 184 -12.33 6.74 21.58
N GLN A 185 -11.57 6.05 22.46
CA GLN A 185 -11.88 4.67 22.87
C GLN A 185 -13.22 4.54 23.63
N LYS A 186 -13.71 5.62 24.24
CA LYS A 186 -14.99 5.68 24.94
C LYS A 186 -16.15 6.21 24.08
N GLY A 187 -16.00 6.24 22.75
CA GLY A 187 -17.03 6.72 21.83
C GLY A 187 -17.05 8.23 21.61
N GLY A 188 -16.01 8.94 22.05
CA GLY A 188 -15.79 10.35 21.75
C GLY A 188 -15.36 10.58 20.29
N PRO A 189 -14.94 11.83 19.92
CA PRO A 189 -14.53 12.15 18.56
C PRO A 189 -13.42 11.24 18.05
N ALA A 190 -13.57 10.73 16.83
CA ALA A 190 -12.54 9.90 16.19
C ALA A 190 -11.23 10.70 15.99
N ILE A 191 -10.11 10.01 16.19
CA ILE A 191 -8.79 10.59 15.90
C ILE A 191 -8.61 10.56 14.39
N PRO A 192 -8.29 11.69 13.73
CA PRO A 192 -7.98 11.70 12.31
C PRO A 192 -6.81 10.77 11.99
N SER A 193 -6.90 10.04 10.88
CA SER A 193 -5.79 9.20 10.40
C SER A 193 -4.64 10.06 9.84
N LEU A 194 -3.48 9.44 9.67
CA LEU A 194 -2.37 10.03 8.91
C LEU A 194 -2.85 10.46 7.51
N HIS A 195 -2.30 11.51 6.95
CA HIS A 195 -2.68 12.16 5.68
C HIS A 195 -4.08 12.81 5.68
N ASN A 196 -4.75 12.89 6.83
CA ASN A 196 -5.98 13.67 6.98
C ASN A 196 -5.62 15.12 7.34
N ALA A 197 -6.31 16.12 6.76
CA ALA A 197 -6.07 17.52 7.04
C ALA A 197 -6.29 17.92 8.51
N GLY A 198 -7.08 17.14 9.27
CA GLY A 198 -7.30 17.31 10.71
C GLY A 198 -6.26 16.61 11.59
N TRP A 199 -5.30 15.88 11.00
CA TRP A 199 -4.23 15.25 11.77
C TRP A 199 -3.20 16.29 12.22
N ALA A 200 -2.95 16.35 13.52
CA ALA A 200 -1.86 17.14 14.11
C ALA A 200 -1.34 16.42 15.35
N PRO A 201 -0.04 16.07 15.41
CA PRO A 201 0.56 15.54 16.63
C PRO A 201 0.64 16.61 17.69
N ASP A 202 0.65 16.19 18.97
CA ASP A 202 1.00 17.11 20.07
C ASP A 202 2.52 17.39 20.02
N PRO A 203 2.96 18.60 19.67
CA PRO A 203 4.36 18.81 19.31
C PRO A 203 5.31 18.65 20.50
N ALA A 204 4.96 19.17 21.68
CA ALA A 204 5.88 19.22 22.80
C ALA A 204 6.28 17.83 23.34
N PRO A 205 5.34 16.95 23.74
CA PRO A 205 5.70 15.60 24.21
C PRO A 205 6.23 14.72 23.09
N THR A 206 5.76 14.89 21.85
CA THR A 206 6.24 14.09 20.70
C THR A 206 7.71 14.40 20.41
N ILE A 207 8.08 15.67 20.33
CA ILE A 207 9.46 16.10 20.09
C ILE A 207 10.37 15.66 21.24
N ALA A 208 9.95 15.90 22.49
CA ALA A 208 10.73 15.51 23.66
C ALA A 208 11.03 14.00 23.68
N THR A 209 10.00 13.17 23.45
CA THR A 209 10.16 11.71 23.40
C THR A 209 11.05 11.28 22.21
N GLY A 210 10.89 11.93 21.05
CA GLY A 210 11.71 11.66 19.88
C GLY A 210 13.19 11.98 20.12
N VAL A 211 13.50 13.13 20.71
CA VAL A 211 14.86 13.52 21.08
C VAL A 211 15.46 12.53 22.09
N GLU A 212 14.70 12.16 23.11
CA GLU A 212 15.17 11.21 24.13
C GLU A 212 15.48 9.84 23.53
N THR A 213 14.58 9.28 22.74
CA THR A 213 14.74 7.94 22.15
C THR A 213 15.85 7.91 21.10
N MET A 214 15.92 8.89 20.20
CA MET A 214 16.96 8.94 19.18
C MET A 214 18.33 9.20 19.77
N THR A 215 18.45 10.06 20.79
CA THR A 215 19.72 10.29 21.49
C THR A 215 20.17 9.03 22.21
N ALA A 216 19.26 8.34 22.92
CA ALA A 216 19.59 7.10 23.59
C ALA A 216 20.04 6.00 22.62
N ALA A 217 19.35 5.88 21.46
CA ALA A 217 19.75 4.95 20.40
C ALA A 217 21.13 5.29 19.83
N ALA A 218 21.38 6.56 19.54
CA ALA A 218 22.68 7.00 19.04
C ALA A 218 23.83 6.69 20.01
N VAL A 219 23.64 6.98 21.28
CA VAL A 219 24.65 6.68 22.34
C VAL A 219 24.88 5.17 22.47
N MET A 220 23.82 4.35 22.36
CA MET A 220 23.94 2.89 22.40
C MET A 220 24.70 2.33 21.20
N LEU A 221 24.51 2.91 20.02
CA LEU A 221 25.10 2.41 18.78
C LEU A 221 26.50 2.97 18.52
N MET A 222 26.82 4.13 19.07
CA MET A 222 28.10 4.81 18.96
C MET A 222 28.70 5.01 20.35
N PRO A 223 29.05 3.93 21.08
CA PRO A 223 29.68 4.08 22.38
C PRO A 223 30.99 4.86 22.20
N GLY A 224 31.18 5.90 23.02
CA GLY A 224 32.41 6.67 23.00
C GLY A 224 33.64 5.78 23.17
N LYS A 225 34.72 6.17 22.53
CA LYS A 225 36.02 5.51 22.74
C LYS A 225 36.54 5.76 24.14
#